data_ef934aa7c5b7059f4ee31ef30cbd16e4
#
_entry.id   ef934aa7c5b7059f4ee31ef30cbd16e4
#
_cell.length_a   1.000
_cell.length_b   1.000
_cell.length_c   1.000
_cell.angle_alpha   90.00
_cell.angle_beta   90.00
_cell.angle_gamma   90.00
#
_symmetry.space_group_name_H-M   'P 1'
#
loop_
_entity.id
_entity.type
_entity.pdbx_description
1 polymer ?
#
loop_
_entity_poly.entity_id
_entity_poly.type
_entity_poly.pdbx_seq_one_letter_code
_entity_poly.pdbx_strand_id
1 'polypeptide(L)'
;MFFKPREPRAATKGVDEIVAWFNRPREPRLDAGRALELYNTLLPRVSFLKMLPPAARVADIGAGDGSLSVFRRWPAPERPDLRMHAYSIEKAPLFDEYEGYEVSDWNLAPPGFAGLSFDALVCAHFIEHIAKPASLAAWAGEHLKPGGRAYIEWPSPLSLDLPPRTVLEAAGVPLVISRFDDDRTHRRLPDRDAMIRALRRNGFRIEVAGIIRLPWLEEELLAHFRDADDGFPRQAAFWSYTGWSQYIIAERA
;
A
#
# COMPACT_ATOMS: atom_id res chain seq x y z
N MET A 1 18.48 -29.04 12.03
CA MET A 1 18.24 -27.77 11.32
C MET A 1 17.61 -28.13 10.00
N PHE A 2 16.26 -28.14 9.90
CA PHE A 2 15.56 -28.54 8.69
C PHE A 2 15.44 -27.31 7.78
N PHE A 3 16.14 -27.34 6.64
CA PHE A 3 15.94 -26.38 5.56
C PHE A 3 14.52 -26.58 5.01
N LYS A 4 13.59 -25.63 5.27
CA LYS A 4 12.37 -25.55 4.48
C LYS A 4 12.79 -25.25 3.03
N PRO A 5 12.34 -26.06 2.05
CA PRO A 5 12.56 -25.69 0.66
C PRO A 5 11.93 -24.31 0.43
N ARG A 6 12.68 -23.38 -0.17
CA ARG A 6 12.11 -22.13 -0.68
C ARG A 6 11.05 -22.52 -1.70
N GLU A 7 9.82 -22.04 -1.50
CA GLU A 7 8.82 -22.10 -2.57
C GLU A 7 9.45 -21.47 -3.83
N PRO A 8 9.25 -22.09 -5.01
CA PRO A 8 9.75 -21.51 -6.24
C PRO A 8 9.17 -20.08 -6.36
N ARG A 9 10.03 -19.07 -6.46
CA ARG A 9 9.59 -17.71 -6.77
C ARG A 9 8.80 -17.78 -8.08
N ALA A 10 7.59 -17.19 -8.08
CA ALA A 10 6.89 -16.97 -9.34
C ALA A 10 7.87 -16.25 -10.29
N ALA A 11 7.93 -16.70 -11.54
CA ALA A 11 8.87 -16.15 -12.52
C ALA A 11 8.63 -14.65 -12.63
N THR A 12 9.71 -13.89 -12.43
CA THR A 12 9.65 -12.44 -12.49
C THR A 12 9.55 -12.00 -13.94
N LYS A 13 8.74 -10.98 -14.21
CA LYS A 13 8.52 -10.47 -15.56
C LYS A 13 9.75 -9.75 -16.10
N GLY A 14 10.24 -10.18 -17.28
CA GLY A 14 11.36 -9.55 -17.96
C GLY A 14 10.96 -8.27 -18.72
N VAL A 15 11.96 -7.55 -19.26
CA VAL A 15 11.75 -6.31 -20.02
C VAL A 15 10.82 -6.56 -21.21
N ASP A 16 11.09 -7.56 -22.03
CA ASP A 16 10.30 -7.85 -23.23
C ASP A 16 8.85 -8.19 -22.91
N GLU A 17 8.61 -8.96 -21.85
CA GLU A 17 7.25 -9.30 -21.38
C GLU A 17 6.49 -8.05 -20.92
N ILE A 18 7.14 -7.18 -20.15
CA ILE A 18 6.53 -5.94 -19.67
C ILE A 18 6.25 -4.99 -20.84
N VAL A 19 7.20 -4.82 -21.76
CA VAL A 19 7.03 -3.97 -22.94
C VAL A 19 5.90 -4.49 -23.83
N ALA A 20 5.86 -5.81 -24.08
CA ALA A 20 4.80 -6.43 -24.88
C ALA A 20 3.42 -6.25 -24.21
N TRP A 21 3.34 -6.45 -22.88
CA TRP A 21 2.11 -6.20 -22.12
C TRP A 21 1.71 -4.73 -22.18
N PHE A 22 2.64 -3.80 -21.97
CA PHE A 22 2.37 -2.37 -21.94
C PHE A 22 1.85 -1.86 -23.28
N ASN A 23 2.45 -2.30 -24.39
CA ASN A 23 2.12 -1.83 -25.74
C ASN A 23 1.00 -2.62 -26.43
N ARG A 24 0.49 -3.69 -25.81
CA ARG A 24 -0.59 -4.49 -26.40
C ARG A 24 -1.81 -3.61 -26.67
N PRO A 25 -2.41 -3.65 -27.87
CA PRO A 25 -3.68 -2.97 -28.16
C PRO A 25 -4.77 -3.43 -27.17
N ARG A 26 -5.59 -2.48 -26.72
CA ARG A 26 -6.69 -2.73 -25.78
C ARG A 26 -7.95 -2.04 -26.24
N GLU A 27 -9.06 -2.76 -26.09
CA GLU A 27 -10.40 -2.20 -26.25
C GLU A 27 -11.03 -2.11 -24.85
N PRO A 28 -11.18 -0.89 -24.29
CA PRO A 28 -11.74 -0.73 -22.96
C PRO A 28 -13.23 -1.11 -22.98
N ARG A 29 -13.68 -1.76 -21.90
CA ARG A 29 -15.09 -2.13 -21.67
C ARG A 29 -15.83 -1.12 -20.82
N LEU A 30 -15.06 -0.31 -20.08
CA LEU A 30 -15.55 0.74 -19.19
C LEU A 30 -15.12 2.10 -19.72
N ASP A 31 -15.82 3.17 -19.33
CA ASP A 31 -15.25 4.51 -19.45
C ASP A 31 -14.12 4.73 -18.42
N ALA A 32 -13.28 5.73 -18.66
CA ALA A 32 -12.10 5.99 -17.85
C ALA A 32 -12.41 6.24 -16.37
N GLY A 33 -13.48 7.00 -16.10
CA GLY A 33 -13.92 7.31 -14.73
C GLY A 33 -14.36 6.06 -13.98
N ARG A 34 -15.14 5.20 -14.63
CA ARG A 34 -15.61 3.95 -14.05
C ARG A 34 -14.49 2.94 -13.84
N ALA A 35 -13.52 2.84 -14.76
CA ALA A 35 -12.35 1.99 -14.59
C ALA A 35 -11.54 2.39 -13.34
N LEU A 36 -11.30 3.70 -13.18
CA LEU A 36 -10.57 4.24 -12.03
C LEU A 36 -11.35 4.06 -10.73
N GLU A 37 -12.66 4.30 -10.74
CA GLU A 37 -13.53 4.08 -9.58
C GLU A 37 -13.50 2.63 -9.11
N LEU A 38 -13.68 1.68 -10.02
CA LEU A 38 -13.67 0.25 -9.68
C LEU A 38 -12.31 -0.22 -9.19
N TYR A 39 -11.22 0.26 -9.81
CA TYR A 39 -9.87 -0.04 -9.34
C TYR A 39 -9.72 0.37 -7.88
N ASN A 40 -10.07 1.61 -7.54
CA ASN A 40 -9.95 2.11 -6.17
C ASN A 40 -10.94 1.42 -5.21
N THR A 41 -12.16 1.12 -5.65
CA THR A 41 -13.14 0.38 -4.83
C THR A 41 -12.61 -1.00 -4.41
N LEU A 42 -11.93 -1.69 -5.33
CA LEU A 42 -11.41 -3.04 -5.09
C LEU A 42 -9.99 -3.06 -4.51
N LEU A 43 -9.32 -1.91 -4.46
CA LEU A 43 -7.99 -1.82 -3.84
C LEU A 43 -8.10 -2.15 -2.34
N PRO A 44 -7.34 -3.13 -1.82
CA PRO A 44 -7.53 -3.63 -0.46
C PRO A 44 -7.50 -2.56 0.63
N ARG A 45 -6.61 -1.55 0.54
CA ARG A 45 -6.55 -0.45 1.52
C ARG A 45 -7.80 0.44 1.50
N VAL A 46 -8.38 0.67 0.32
CA VAL A 46 -9.60 1.48 0.19
C VAL A 46 -10.80 0.69 0.69
N SER A 47 -10.95 -0.57 0.26
CA SER A 47 -11.98 -1.48 0.79
C SER A 47 -11.90 -1.59 2.31
N PHE A 48 -10.69 -1.75 2.88
CA PHE A 48 -10.47 -1.77 4.32
C PHE A 48 -11.00 -0.49 4.98
N LEU A 49 -10.63 0.69 4.48
CA LEU A 49 -11.08 1.98 5.01
C LEU A 49 -12.60 2.12 4.97
N LYS A 50 -13.22 1.72 3.84
CA LYS A 50 -14.68 1.82 3.64
C LYS A 50 -15.50 0.89 4.56
N MET A 51 -14.91 -0.23 4.98
CA MET A 51 -15.55 -1.24 5.83
C MET A 51 -15.37 -0.99 7.34
N LEU A 52 -14.68 0.07 7.74
CA LEU A 52 -14.50 0.39 9.17
C LEU A 52 -15.85 0.75 9.83
N PRO A 53 -15.99 0.54 11.15
CA PRO A 53 -17.18 0.97 11.90
C PRO A 53 -17.47 2.47 11.72
N PRO A 54 -18.71 2.91 11.90
CA PRO A 54 -19.05 4.33 11.90
C PRO A 54 -18.22 5.11 12.91
N ALA A 55 -17.79 6.33 12.52
CA ALA A 55 -16.99 7.24 13.32
C ALA A 55 -15.64 6.65 13.83
N ALA A 56 -15.12 5.63 13.15
CA ALA A 56 -13.84 5.02 13.53
C ALA A 56 -12.70 6.04 13.50
N ARG A 57 -11.86 6.00 14.53
CA ARG A 57 -10.61 6.76 14.57
C ARG A 57 -9.51 5.95 13.89
N VAL A 58 -8.87 6.52 12.89
CA VAL A 58 -7.90 5.87 12.02
C VAL A 58 -6.54 6.53 12.15
N ALA A 59 -5.50 5.76 12.47
CA ALA A 59 -4.11 6.21 12.32
C ALA A 59 -3.61 5.88 10.91
N ASP A 60 -3.17 6.90 10.17
CA ASP A 60 -2.51 6.77 8.87
C ASP A 60 -1.00 6.94 9.08
N ILE A 61 -0.29 5.81 9.17
CA ILE A 61 1.13 5.78 9.50
C ILE A 61 1.97 5.71 8.22
N GLY A 62 2.78 6.74 8.01
CA GLY A 62 3.47 6.97 6.75
C GLY A 62 2.54 7.61 5.72
N ALA A 63 1.77 8.61 6.16
CA ALA A 63 0.69 9.23 5.37
C ALA A 63 1.19 9.90 4.07
N GLY A 64 2.51 10.08 3.90
CA GLY A 64 3.09 10.67 2.69
C GLY A 64 2.49 12.05 2.40
N ASP A 65 1.84 12.18 1.25
CA ASP A 65 1.15 13.41 0.83
C ASP A 65 -0.24 13.61 1.47
N GLY A 66 -0.73 12.65 2.24
CA GLY A 66 -2.05 12.67 2.87
C GLY A 66 -3.19 12.16 1.96
N SER A 67 -2.87 11.60 0.80
CA SER A 67 -3.86 11.20 -0.22
C SER A 67 -4.85 10.12 0.26
N LEU A 68 -4.53 9.37 1.32
CA LEU A 68 -5.49 8.44 1.91
C LEU A 68 -6.79 9.14 2.35
N SER A 69 -6.73 10.42 2.74
CA SER A 69 -7.89 11.22 3.14
C SER A 69 -8.93 11.38 2.04
N VAL A 70 -8.52 11.37 0.77
CA VAL A 70 -9.41 11.48 -0.40
C VAL A 70 -10.42 10.34 -0.43
N PHE A 71 -10.01 9.16 0.03
CA PHE A 71 -10.88 7.98 0.06
C PHE A 71 -12.02 8.06 1.09
N ARG A 72 -12.08 9.08 1.94
CA ARG A 72 -13.29 9.36 2.70
C ARG A 72 -14.46 9.79 1.80
N ARG A 73 -14.16 10.53 0.72
CA ARG A 73 -15.17 11.09 -0.19
C ARG A 73 -15.39 10.26 -1.45
N TRP A 74 -14.37 9.53 -1.89
CA TRP A 74 -14.41 8.76 -3.14
C TRP A 74 -13.53 7.49 -3.02
N PRO A 75 -13.88 6.37 -3.69
CA PRO A 75 -15.18 6.07 -4.30
C PRO A 75 -16.28 5.88 -3.26
N ALA A 76 -17.53 5.68 -3.72
CA ALA A 76 -18.64 5.35 -2.83
C ALA A 76 -18.42 4.01 -2.09
N PRO A 77 -19.00 3.83 -0.86
CA PRO A 77 -19.74 4.81 -0.09
C PRO A 77 -18.82 5.90 0.50
N GLU A 78 -19.31 7.12 0.60
CA GLU A 78 -18.60 8.17 1.30
C GLU A 78 -18.51 7.85 2.80
N ARG A 79 -17.38 8.22 3.41
CA ARG A 79 -17.09 8.00 4.83
C ARG A 79 -16.57 9.29 5.49
N PRO A 80 -17.34 10.42 5.43
CA PRO A 80 -16.95 11.66 6.09
C PRO A 80 -16.89 11.54 7.61
N ASP A 81 -17.51 10.51 8.16
CA ASP A 81 -17.55 10.16 9.57
C ASP A 81 -16.20 9.68 10.13
N LEU A 82 -15.27 9.23 9.28
CA LEU A 82 -13.97 8.72 9.73
C LEU A 82 -13.09 9.85 10.28
N ARG A 83 -12.52 9.63 11.46
CA ARG A 83 -11.66 10.55 12.18
C ARG A 83 -10.20 10.17 11.97
N MET A 84 -9.58 10.74 10.94
CA MET A 84 -8.24 10.34 10.53
C MET A 84 -7.15 11.19 11.19
N HIS A 85 -6.05 10.56 11.58
CA HIS A 85 -4.84 11.17 12.13
C HIS A 85 -3.65 10.73 11.33
N ALA A 86 -2.88 11.69 10.80
CA ALA A 86 -1.72 11.43 9.95
C ALA A 86 -0.42 11.38 10.76
N TYR A 87 0.50 10.52 10.32
CA TYR A 87 1.89 10.55 10.74
C TYR A 87 2.80 10.46 9.53
N SER A 88 3.79 11.35 9.44
CA SER A 88 4.83 11.32 8.40
C SER A 88 6.12 11.96 8.90
N ILE A 89 7.19 11.87 8.10
CA ILE A 89 8.46 12.53 8.41
C ILE A 89 8.39 14.04 8.19
N GLU A 90 7.46 14.50 7.37
CA GLU A 90 7.21 15.93 7.09
C GLU A 90 5.71 16.19 6.90
N LYS A 91 5.30 17.46 7.09
CA LYS A 91 3.93 17.88 6.82
C LYS A 91 3.69 17.94 5.31
N ALA A 92 2.53 17.44 4.88
CA ALA A 92 2.11 17.44 3.49
C ALA A 92 0.84 18.30 3.26
N PRO A 93 0.57 18.68 1.98
CA PRO A 93 -0.55 19.58 1.66
C PRO A 93 -1.93 19.11 2.11
N LEU A 94 -2.18 17.79 2.09
CA LEU A 94 -3.48 17.22 2.45
C LEU A 94 -3.64 16.94 3.97
N PHE A 95 -2.66 17.30 4.82
CA PHE A 95 -2.76 17.08 6.26
C PHE A 95 -3.85 17.93 6.94
N ASP A 96 -4.26 19.03 6.34
CA ASP A 96 -5.39 19.82 6.83
C ASP A 96 -6.76 19.10 6.66
N GLU A 97 -6.81 18.01 5.90
CA GLU A 97 -7.96 17.11 5.79
C GLU A 97 -8.07 16.11 6.94
N TYR A 98 -7.04 15.97 7.78
CA TYR A 98 -7.01 15.10 8.95
C TYR A 98 -7.47 15.84 10.19
N GLU A 99 -7.99 15.11 11.19
CA GLU A 99 -8.36 15.67 12.50
C GLU A 99 -7.13 16.13 13.30
N GLY A 100 -5.99 15.49 13.06
CA GLY A 100 -4.71 15.82 13.64
C GLY A 100 -3.56 15.12 12.93
N TYR A 101 -2.36 15.56 13.18
CA TYR A 101 -1.17 14.92 12.64
C TYR A 101 0.04 15.07 13.57
N GLU A 102 0.99 14.15 13.44
CA GLU A 102 2.32 14.26 14.03
C GLU A 102 3.42 14.11 12.98
N VAL A 103 4.51 14.84 13.17
CA VAL A 103 5.68 14.84 12.27
C VAL A 103 6.92 14.53 13.08
N SER A 104 7.56 13.39 12.76
CA SER A 104 8.84 12.99 13.37
C SER A 104 9.51 11.88 12.55
N ASP A 105 10.77 11.55 12.84
CA ASP A 105 11.40 10.33 12.33
C ASP A 105 11.02 9.15 13.22
N TRP A 106 10.34 8.15 12.67
CA TRP A 106 9.95 6.91 13.34
C TRP A 106 11.12 6.21 14.06
N ASN A 107 12.31 6.26 13.47
CA ASN A 107 13.49 5.61 14.05
C ASN A 107 14.00 6.31 15.32
N LEU A 108 13.63 7.56 15.52
CA LEU A 108 13.98 8.35 16.71
C LEU A 108 12.83 8.36 17.71
N ALA A 109 11.61 8.66 17.26
CA ALA A 109 10.42 8.77 18.09
C ALA A 109 9.16 8.43 17.27
N PRO A 110 8.60 7.21 17.40
CA PRO A 110 7.28 6.90 16.85
C PRO A 110 6.21 7.85 17.42
N PRO A 111 5.10 8.12 16.67
CA PRO A 111 4.08 9.05 17.12
C PRO A 111 3.38 8.56 18.39
N GLY A 112 3.07 9.49 19.29
CA GLY A 112 2.31 9.21 20.50
C GLY A 112 0.85 9.64 20.42
N PHE A 113 0.50 10.48 19.45
CA PHE A 113 -0.82 11.05 19.23
C PHE A 113 -1.50 11.52 20.54
N ALA A 114 -0.72 12.11 21.43
CA ALA A 114 -1.18 12.56 22.77
C ALA A 114 -1.94 11.48 23.57
N GLY A 115 -1.58 10.21 23.37
CA GLY A 115 -2.19 9.07 24.07
C GLY A 115 -3.54 8.61 23.48
N LEU A 116 -3.90 9.05 22.27
CA LEU A 116 -5.11 8.57 21.60
C LEU A 116 -5.02 7.07 21.30
N SER A 117 -6.17 6.40 21.43
CA SER A 117 -6.36 5.03 20.95
C SER A 117 -7.18 5.03 19.66
N PHE A 118 -6.88 4.09 18.76
CA PHE A 118 -7.45 4.02 17.43
C PHE A 118 -8.31 2.76 17.23
N ASP A 119 -9.32 2.88 16.38
CA ASP A 119 -10.14 1.76 15.92
C ASP A 119 -9.49 1.04 14.74
N ALA A 120 -8.66 1.77 13.99
CA ALA A 120 -7.91 1.20 12.87
C ALA A 120 -6.55 1.88 12.64
N LEU A 121 -5.64 1.10 12.05
CA LEU A 121 -4.36 1.53 11.50
C LEU A 121 -4.35 1.26 9.99
N VAL A 122 -3.96 2.24 9.20
CA VAL A 122 -3.52 2.06 7.82
C VAL A 122 -2.05 2.44 7.73
N CYS A 123 -1.24 1.56 7.15
CA CYS A 123 0.17 1.80 6.91
C CYS A 123 0.52 1.24 5.53
N ALA A 124 0.72 2.11 4.55
CA ALA A 124 0.99 1.72 3.17
C ALA A 124 2.32 2.31 2.69
N HIS A 125 3.21 1.43 2.23
CA HIS A 125 4.54 1.81 1.70
C HIS A 125 5.35 2.69 2.66
N PHE A 126 5.43 2.24 3.91
CA PHE A 126 6.18 2.92 4.95
C PHE A 126 7.21 2.03 5.65
N ILE A 127 6.86 0.76 5.94
CA ILE A 127 7.71 -0.10 6.77
C ILE A 127 9.03 -0.50 6.12
N GLU A 128 9.13 -0.40 4.80
CA GLU A 128 10.37 -0.60 4.02
C GLU A 128 11.40 0.53 4.23
N HIS A 129 10.95 1.70 4.71
CA HIS A 129 11.79 2.88 4.97
C HIS A 129 12.34 2.93 6.40
N ILE A 130 11.80 2.14 7.32
CA ILE A 130 12.22 2.18 8.72
C ILE A 130 13.24 1.07 9.06
N ALA A 131 14.09 1.34 10.05
CA ALA A 131 15.18 0.42 10.42
C ALA A 131 14.66 -0.91 10.98
N LYS A 132 13.55 -0.87 11.70
CA LYS A 132 12.94 -2.03 12.38
C LYS A 132 11.46 -2.18 12.01
N PRO A 133 11.11 -2.76 10.85
CA PRO A 133 9.71 -2.91 10.41
C PRO A 133 8.77 -3.50 11.47
N ALA A 134 9.25 -4.47 12.25
CA ALA A 134 8.47 -5.09 13.31
C ALA A 134 8.09 -4.14 14.48
N SER A 135 8.72 -2.95 14.58
CA SER A 135 8.33 -1.95 15.60
C SER A 135 6.92 -1.41 15.36
N LEU A 136 6.44 -1.42 14.10
CA LEU A 136 5.05 -1.06 13.79
C LEU A 136 4.06 -2.01 14.48
N ALA A 137 4.35 -3.31 14.55
CA ALA A 137 3.46 -4.27 15.23
C ALA A 137 3.38 -4.02 16.75
N ALA A 138 4.48 -3.63 17.39
CA ALA A 138 4.49 -3.26 18.81
C ALA A 138 3.68 -1.97 19.03
N TRP A 139 3.96 -0.94 18.22
CA TRP A 139 3.22 0.32 18.26
C TRP A 139 1.70 0.11 18.08
N ALA A 140 1.32 -0.70 17.08
CA ALA A 140 -0.09 -1.02 16.84
C ALA A 140 -0.73 -1.74 18.03
N GLY A 141 0.00 -2.66 18.69
CA GLY A 141 -0.46 -3.34 19.91
C GLY A 141 -0.68 -2.40 21.09
N GLU A 142 0.02 -1.28 21.16
CA GLU A 142 -0.13 -0.28 22.22
C GLU A 142 -1.26 0.73 21.91
N HIS A 143 -1.47 1.07 20.65
CA HIS A 143 -2.33 2.18 20.24
C HIS A 143 -3.68 1.79 19.65
N LEU A 144 -3.84 0.54 19.14
CA LEU A 144 -5.15 0.08 18.72
C LEU A 144 -5.97 -0.40 19.91
N LYS A 145 -7.27 -0.16 19.90
CA LYS A 145 -8.22 -0.71 20.85
C LYS A 145 -8.35 -2.23 20.68
N PRO A 146 -8.79 -3.01 21.68
CA PRO A 146 -9.26 -4.38 21.47
C PRO A 146 -10.33 -4.42 20.37
N GLY A 147 -10.24 -5.37 19.44
CA GLY A 147 -11.05 -5.44 18.23
C GLY A 147 -10.64 -4.43 17.13
N GLY A 148 -9.68 -3.56 17.39
CA GLY A 148 -9.13 -2.65 16.39
C GLY A 148 -8.38 -3.38 15.29
N ARG A 149 -8.42 -2.85 14.04
CA ARG A 149 -7.89 -3.53 12.86
C ARG A 149 -6.71 -2.78 12.24
N ALA A 150 -5.73 -3.51 11.77
CA ALA A 150 -4.56 -2.99 11.07
C ALA A 150 -4.54 -3.44 9.61
N TYR A 151 -4.34 -2.49 8.69
CA TYR A 151 -3.96 -2.72 7.32
C TYR A 151 -2.51 -2.30 7.12
N ILE A 152 -1.66 -3.21 6.67
CA ILE A 152 -0.23 -2.96 6.43
C ILE A 152 0.11 -3.43 5.03
N GLU A 153 0.64 -2.53 4.19
CA GLU A 153 1.01 -2.78 2.79
C GLU A 153 2.46 -2.34 2.55
N TRP A 154 3.20 -3.12 1.77
CA TRP A 154 4.57 -2.82 1.36
C TRP A 154 4.95 -3.59 0.10
N PRO A 155 6.11 -3.30 -0.54
CA PRO A 155 6.54 -4.03 -1.72
C PRO A 155 6.61 -5.54 -1.49
N SER A 156 6.19 -6.32 -2.47
CA SER A 156 6.29 -7.78 -2.42
C SER A 156 7.69 -8.27 -2.82
N PRO A 157 8.07 -9.52 -2.53
CA PRO A 157 9.32 -10.10 -3.03
C PRO A 157 9.46 -10.10 -4.55
N LEU A 158 8.35 -10.01 -5.30
CA LEU A 158 8.38 -9.92 -6.76
C LEU A 158 9.01 -8.62 -7.26
N SER A 159 8.96 -7.55 -6.46
CA SER A 159 9.57 -6.25 -6.80
C SER A 159 11.10 -6.27 -6.86
N LEU A 160 11.75 -7.26 -6.21
CA LEU A 160 13.23 -7.35 -6.16
C LEU A 160 13.85 -7.71 -7.52
N ASP A 161 13.15 -8.50 -8.31
CA ASP A 161 13.67 -9.10 -9.52
C ASP A 161 13.10 -8.44 -10.79
N LEU A 162 12.33 -7.35 -10.66
CA LEU A 162 11.84 -6.55 -11.79
C LEU A 162 12.98 -5.76 -12.44
N PRO A 163 12.87 -5.44 -13.75
CA PRO A 163 13.81 -4.53 -14.40
C PRO A 163 13.83 -3.15 -13.70
N PRO A 164 14.99 -2.48 -13.61
CA PRO A 164 15.06 -1.11 -13.11
C PRO A 164 14.15 -0.17 -13.90
N ARG A 165 13.59 0.85 -13.23
CA ARG A 165 12.77 1.88 -13.87
C ARG A 165 13.44 2.49 -15.11
N THR A 166 14.72 2.83 -15.02
CA THR A 166 15.47 3.44 -16.12
C THR A 166 15.57 2.56 -17.35
N VAL A 167 15.62 1.24 -17.18
CA VAL A 167 15.62 0.28 -18.30
C VAL A 167 14.25 0.22 -18.96
N LEU A 168 13.16 0.23 -18.19
CA LEU A 168 11.80 0.24 -18.71
C LEU A 168 11.47 1.57 -19.40
N GLU A 169 11.90 2.67 -18.82
CA GLU A 169 11.75 4.01 -19.42
C GLU A 169 12.44 4.11 -20.76
N ALA A 170 13.68 3.61 -20.88
CA ALA A 170 14.40 3.54 -22.16
C ALA A 170 13.71 2.62 -23.19
N ALA A 171 12.93 1.65 -22.73
CA ALA A 171 12.11 0.77 -23.56
C ALA A 171 10.69 1.31 -23.84
N GLY A 172 10.39 2.57 -23.49
CA GLY A 172 9.11 3.23 -23.73
C GLY A 172 8.02 2.91 -22.70
N VAL A 173 8.38 2.46 -21.51
CA VAL A 173 7.45 2.21 -20.38
C VAL A 173 7.77 3.18 -19.25
N PRO A 174 7.18 4.40 -19.26
CA PRO A 174 7.47 5.42 -18.24
C PRO A 174 6.73 5.11 -16.93
N LEU A 175 7.49 4.79 -15.88
CA LEU A 175 7.02 4.47 -14.54
C LEU A 175 7.69 5.35 -13.49
N VAL A 176 7.03 5.52 -12.34
CA VAL A 176 7.61 6.19 -11.17
C VAL A 176 8.59 5.26 -10.45
N ILE A 177 8.20 3.99 -10.29
CA ILE A 177 9.00 2.94 -9.66
C ILE A 177 8.68 1.59 -10.31
N SER A 178 9.69 0.75 -10.52
CA SER A 178 9.57 -0.61 -11.00
C SER A 178 10.20 -1.60 -10.03
N ARG A 179 11.51 -1.53 -9.84
CA ARG A 179 12.23 -2.41 -8.93
C ARG A 179 12.27 -1.81 -7.52
N PHE A 180 12.33 -2.65 -6.51
CA PHE A 180 12.37 -2.24 -5.09
C PHE A 180 13.43 -1.16 -4.81
N ASP A 181 14.62 -1.29 -5.36
CA ASP A 181 15.76 -0.40 -5.13
C ASP A 181 15.81 0.82 -6.08
N ASP A 182 14.80 1.04 -6.93
CA ASP A 182 14.63 2.31 -7.66
C ASP A 182 14.37 3.48 -6.69
N ASP A 183 13.79 3.20 -5.53
CA ASP A 183 13.68 4.16 -4.43
C ASP A 183 14.86 3.99 -3.46
N ARG A 184 15.74 4.99 -3.42
CA ARG A 184 16.94 5.00 -2.57
C ARG A 184 16.63 5.11 -1.08
N THR A 185 15.41 5.44 -0.70
CA THR A 185 14.98 5.53 0.70
C THR A 185 14.54 4.17 1.25
N HIS A 186 14.30 3.18 0.40
CA HIS A 186 14.07 1.80 0.79
C HIS A 186 15.31 1.23 1.48
N ARG A 187 15.16 0.77 2.71
CA ARG A 187 16.27 0.20 3.50
C ARG A 187 16.41 -1.30 3.28
N ARG A 188 15.32 -2.01 3.40
CA ARG A 188 15.24 -3.45 3.11
C ARG A 188 13.80 -3.88 2.94
N LEU A 189 13.57 -4.91 2.13
CA LEU A 189 12.25 -5.51 1.99
C LEU A 189 11.85 -6.25 3.27
N PRO A 190 10.73 -5.87 3.93
CA PRO A 190 10.22 -6.58 5.10
C PRO A 190 9.75 -7.99 4.73
N ASP A 191 10.17 -8.98 5.53
CA ASP A 191 9.72 -10.37 5.39
C ASP A 191 8.30 -10.51 5.93
N ARG A 192 7.37 -11.06 5.12
CA ARG A 192 5.96 -11.21 5.47
C ARG A 192 5.74 -12.12 6.67
N ASP A 193 6.44 -13.24 6.72
CA ASP A 193 6.27 -14.18 7.83
C ASP A 193 6.84 -13.60 9.14
N ALA A 194 7.91 -12.83 9.06
CA ALA A 194 8.45 -12.12 10.21
C ALA A 194 7.46 -11.06 10.73
N MET A 195 6.78 -10.32 9.81
CA MET A 195 5.74 -9.36 10.19
C MET A 195 4.52 -10.05 10.80
N ILE A 196 4.06 -11.16 10.24
CA ILE A 196 2.98 -11.99 10.82
C ILE A 196 3.35 -12.46 12.23
N ARG A 197 4.57 -12.95 12.43
CA ARG A 197 5.03 -13.35 13.76
C ARG A 197 5.10 -12.17 14.73
N ALA A 198 5.50 -10.99 14.28
CA ALA A 198 5.54 -9.78 15.09
C ALA A 198 4.12 -9.35 15.51
N LEU A 199 3.17 -9.32 14.59
CA LEU A 199 1.77 -9.01 14.87
C LEU A 199 1.18 -9.99 15.89
N ARG A 200 1.36 -11.29 15.68
CA ARG A 200 0.86 -12.33 16.64
C ARG A 200 1.44 -12.15 18.04
N ARG A 201 2.73 -11.84 18.18
CA ARG A 201 3.37 -11.57 19.48
C ARG A 201 2.81 -10.33 20.18
N ASN A 202 2.23 -9.40 19.43
CA ASN A 202 1.62 -8.17 19.93
C ASN A 202 0.08 -8.27 20.01
N GLY A 203 -0.47 -9.49 20.07
CA GLY A 203 -1.89 -9.73 20.32
C GLY A 203 -2.78 -9.63 19.08
N PHE A 204 -2.25 -9.78 17.87
CA PHE A 204 -3.05 -9.73 16.65
C PHE A 204 -3.38 -11.11 16.10
N ARG A 205 -4.61 -11.30 15.68
CA ARG A 205 -5.08 -12.37 14.81
C ARG A 205 -4.98 -11.91 13.34
N ILE A 206 -4.31 -12.68 12.50
CA ILE A 206 -4.23 -12.38 11.06
C ILE A 206 -5.54 -12.79 10.39
N GLU A 207 -6.18 -11.85 9.69
CA GLU A 207 -7.38 -12.08 8.91
C GLU A 207 -7.05 -12.44 7.45
N VAL A 208 -6.20 -11.64 6.83
CA VAL A 208 -5.80 -11.79 5.43
C VAL A 208 -4.32 -11.48 5.29
N ALA A 209 -3.64 -12.20 4.40
CA ALA A 209 -2.32 -11.85 3.89
C ALA A 209 -2.23 -12.25 2.42
N GLY A 210 -1.80 -11.34 1.55
CA GLY A 210 -1.78 -11.58 0.11
C GLY A 210 -0.94 -10.62 -0.69
N ILE A 211 -0.93 -10.83 -1.99
CA ILE A 211 -0.38 -9.93 -3.00
C ILE A 211 -1.54 -9.20 -3.68
N ILE A 212 -1.37 -7.93 -3.96
CA ILE A 212 -2.39 -7.11 -4.63
C ILE A 212 -2.35 -7.38 -6.13
N ARG A 213 -3.45 -7.91 -6.66
CA ARG A 213 -3.66 -8.16 -8.08
C ARG A 213 -5.11 -7.86 -8.45
N LEU A 214 -5.30 -7.06 -9.50
CA LEU A 214 -6.60 -6.73 -10.08
C LEU A 214 -6.56 -6.92 -11.61
N PRO A 215 -6.44 -8.20 -12.10
CA PRO A 215 -5.96 -8.52 -13.44
C PRO A 215 -6.70 -7.86 -14.60
N TRP A 216 -8.04 -7.76 -14.54
CA TRP A 216 -8.80 -7.15 -15.62
C TRP A 216 -8.84 -5.62 -15.53
N LEU A 217 -8.73 -5.04 -14.31
CA LEU A 217 -8.68 -3.59 -14.12
C LEU A 217 -7.33 -2.99 -14.51
N GLU A 218 -6.24 -3.75 -14.41
CA GLU A 218 -4.95 -3.30 -14.93
C GLU A 218 -4.99 -3.07 -16.45
N GLU A 219 -5.80 -3.88 -17.17
CA GLU A 219 -6.01 -3.72 -18.61
C GLU A 219 -6.88 -2.50 -18.92
N GLU A 220 -7.96 -2.30 -18.17
CA GLU A 220 -8.84 -1.12 -18.30
C GLU A 220 -8.06 0.18 -18.02
N LEU A 221 -7.25 0.22 -16.95
CA LEU A 221 -6.43 1.38 -16.64
C LEU A 221 -5.44 1.70 -17.76
N LEU A 222 -4.74 0.72 -18.30
CA LEU A 222 -3.80 0.98 -19.42
C LEU A 222 -4.52 1.36 -20.71
N ALA A 223 -5.73 0.86 -20.96
CA ALA A 223 -6.50 1.26 -22.13
C ALA A 223 -6.77 2.78 -22.16
N HIS A 224 -6.98 3.39 -20.99
CA HIS A 224 -7.30 4.80 -20.87
C HIS A 224 -6.11 5.70 -20.51
N PHE A 225 -5.16 5.19 -19.72
CA PHE A 225 -4.18 6.05 -19.04
C PHE A 225 -2.72 5.72 -19.41
N ARG A 226 -2.47 4.86 -20.41
CA ARG A 226 -1.11 4.51 -20.81
C ARG A 226 -0.25 5.74 -21.14
N ASP A 227 -0.82 6.67 -21.91
CA ASP A 227 -0.13 7.85 -22.43
C ASP A 227 -0.61 9.15 -21.72
N ALA A 228 -1.34 9.05 -20.61
CA ALA A 228 -1.82 10.20 -19.84
C ALA A 228 -0.67 10.88 -19.09
N ASP A 229 -0.80 12.21 -18.89
CA ASP A 229 0.16 13.02 -18.10
C ASP A 229 0.18 12.56 -16.64
N ASP A 230 -1.00 12.27 -16.07
CA ASP A 230 -1.08 11.60 -14.75
C ASP A 230 -0.61 10.16 -14.87
N GLY A 231 0.60 9.92 -14.39
CA GLY A 231 1.23 8.59 -14.41
C GLY A 231 0.69 7.64 -13.35
N PHE A 232 -0.12 8.10 -12.38
CA PHE A 232 -0.56 7.25 -11.26
C PHE A 232 -1.41 6.05 -11.69
N PRO A 233 -2.44 6.18 -12.56
CA PRO A 233 -3.22 5.02 -13.00
C PRO A 233 -2.37 4.00 -13.77
N ARG A 234 -1.42 4.47 -14.56
CA ARG A 234 -0.45 3.63 -15.27
C ARG A 234 0.46 2.87 -14.30
N GLN A 235 0.96 3.56 -13.27
CA GLN A 235 1.75 2.95 -12.20
C GLN A 235 0.93 1.90 -11.43
N ALA A 236 -0.32 2.20 -11.12
CA ALA A 236 -1.25 1.30 -10.44
C ALA A 236 -1.51 0.03 -11.25
N ALA A 237 -1.71 0.15 -12.58
CA ALA A 237 -1.83 -0.97 -13.50
C ALA A 237 -0.57 -1.85 -13.47
N PHE A 238 0.62 -1.24 -13.54
CA PHE A 238 1.90 -1.95 -13.48
C PHE A 238 2.08 -2.70 -12.16
N TRP A 239 1.79 -2.08 -11.04
CA TRP A 239 1.87 -2.73 -9.73
C TRP A 239 0.91 -3.91 -9.62
N SER A 240 -0.32 -3.76 -10.11
CA SER A 240 -1.24 -4.89 -10.20
C SER A 240 -0.69 -5.99 -11.11
N TYR A 241 -0.27 -5.66 -12.32
CA TYR A 241 0.25 -6.64 -13.30
C TYR A 241 1.44 -7.45 -12.79
N THR A 242 2.33 -6.82 -12.04
CA THR A 242 3.54 -7.46 -11.52
C THR A 242 3.35 -8.09 -10.14
N GLY A 243 2.26 -7.76 -9.43
CA GLY A 243 2.08 -8.14 -8.03
C GLY A 243 3.09 -7.41 -7.13
N TRP A 244 3.38 -6.15 -7.43
CA TRP A 244 4.42 -5.35 -6.78
C TRP A 244 4.20 -5.17 -5.29
N SER A 245 2.94 -5.03 -4.85
CA SER A 245 2.57 -4.84 -3.45
C SER A 245 2.02 -6.12 -2.82
N GLN A 246 2.31 -6.30 -1.53
CA GLN A 246 1.69 -7.27 -0.65
C GLN A 246 1.11 -6.60 0.58
N TYR A 247 0.16 -7.25 1.25
CA TYR A 247 -0.50 -6.66 2.41
C TYR A 247 -0.88 -7.71 3.47
N ILE A 248 -1.14 -7.21 4.66
CA ILE A 248 -1.72 -7.95 5.79
C ILE A 248 -2.89 -7.15 6.34
N ILE A 249 -3.99 -7.83 6.66
CA ILE A 249 -5.05 -7.34 7.54
C ILE A 249 -5.03 -8.17 8.82
N ALA A 250 -5.03 -7.51 9.96
CA ALA A 250 -5.00 -8.15 11.26
C ALA A 250 -5.92 -7.43 12.25
N GLU A 251 -6.50 -8.16 13.19
CA GLU A 251 -7.35 -7.64 14.25
C GLU A 251 -6.67 -7.84 15.59
N ARG A 252 -6.69 -6.83 16.44
CA ARG A 252 -6.20 -6.91 17.82
C ARG A 252 -7.17 -7.71 18.68
N ALA A 253 -6.70 -8.77 19.32
CA ALA A 253 -7.49 -9.58 20.26
C ALA A 253 -7.85 -8.79 21.52
#